data_79c301c8958bd3fc875b79775b0f31f0
#
_entry.id   79c301c8958bd3fc875b79775b0f31f0
#
_cell.length_a   1.000
_cell.length_b   1.000
_cell.length_c   1.000
_cell.angle_alpha   90.00
_cell.angle_beta   90.00
_cell.angle_gamma   90.00
#
_symmetry.space_group_name_H-M   'P 1'
#
loop_
_entity.id
_entity.type
_entity.pdbx_description
1 polymer ?
#
loop_
_entity_poly.entity_id
_entity_poly.type
_entity_poly.pdbx_seq_one_letter_code
_entity_poly.pdbx_strand_id
1 'polypeptide(L)'
;TEHGSTAVSAVETDKGSIACEHVVVGAGPWVRDFWNMLDLPKQIDLKDLSGTLHRNVAMWRFWQLEEGLLQVSPETLLTNDGKMPPVIHVDTDAPLFSDVDGSLITEEMWGIYYKPDWHFNGIQGGAAPYKVNTPVDEVAIDPYGPSSPEFVAGPDFAHMWVSALAHCHKRFKGMMPQYHREPSGGIGCFTPDSFPVFDHFNGNTTIIADSNHGFKMLGVGRLVADEIMGEGQELLEPFRF
;
A
#
# COMPACT_ATOMS: atom_id res chain seq x y z
N THR A 1 -7.60 21.38 15.75
CA THR A 1 -6.26 21.73 16.25
C THR A 1 -5.53 22.34 15.08
N GLU A 2 -5.21 23.66 15.12
CA GLU A 2 -4.43 24.31 14.07
C GLU A 2 -2.99 23.76 14.11
N HIS A 3 -2.67 22.85 13.22
CA HIS A 3 -1.33 22.37 12.99
C HIS A 3 -0.63 23.30 12.00
N GLY A 4 0.34 24.07 12.48
CA GLY A 4 1.17 24.96 11.68
C GLY A 4 0.49 26.29 11.29
N SER A 5 1.12 27.38 11.62
CA SER A 5 0.52 28.72 11.43
C SER A 5 0.95 29.42 10.13
N THR A 6 1.73 28.77 9.27
CA THR A 6 2.32 29.43 8.10
C THR A 6 1.89 28.73 6.82
N ALA A 7 1.10 29.43 6.02
CA ALA A 7 0.72 28.98 4.69
C ALA A 7 1.95 28.84 3.78
N VAL A 8 1.94 27.81 2.94
CA VAL A 8 2.97 27.60 1.93
C VAL A 8 2.80 28.64 0.82
N SER A 9 3.86 29.37 0.49
CA SER A 9 3.84 30.39 -0.57
C SER A 9 4.57 29.95 -1.83
N ALA A 10 5.42 28.95 -1.73
CA ALA A 10 6.17 28.40 -2.86
C ALA A 10 6.67 26.99 -2.57
N VAL A 11 6.91 26.23 -3.62
CA VAL A 11 7.60 24.93 -3.60
C VAL A 11 8.99 25.13 -4.21
N GLU A 12 10.03 24.84 -3.43
CA GLU A 12 11.41 24.88 -3.88
C GLU A 12 11.78 23.57 -4.57
N THR A 13 12.36 23.66 -5.75
CA THR A 13 12.80 22.51 -6.55
C THR A 13 14.25 22.68 -7.00
N ASP A 14 14.87 21.62 -7.49
CA ASP A 14 16.18 21.64 -8.13
C ASP A 14 16.25 22.56 -9.38
N LYS A 15 15.10 22.95 -9.92
CA LYS A 15 14.95 23.83 -11.09
C LYS A 15 14.46 25.24 -10.76
N GLY A 16 14.27 25.53 -9.47
CA GLY A 16 13.86 26.84 -8.98
C GLY A 16 12.58 26.80 -8.15
N SER A 17 12.16 27.97 -7.70
CA SER A 17 10.99 28.16 -6.86
C SER A 17 9.72 28.30 -7.71
N ILE A 18 8.66 27.62 -7.30
CA ILE A 18 7.33 27.67 -7.91
C ILE A 18 6.38 28.32 -6.90
N ALA A 19 5.99 29.55 -7.13
CA ALA A 19 4.99 30.23 -6.30
C ALA A 19 3.63 29.55 -6.45
N CYS A 20 2.92 29.38 -5.34
CA CYS A 20 1.61 28.72 -5.31
C CYS A 20 0.72 29.32 -4.24
N GLU A 21 -0.60 29.30 -4.49
CA GLU A 21 -1.62 29.70 -3.51
C GLU A 21 -2.15 28.49 -2.72
N HIS A 22 -2.05 27.28 -3.31
CA HIS A 22 -2.45 26.03 -2.71
C HIS A 22 -1.49 24.91 -3.12
N VAL A 23 -1.21 23.98 -2.21
CA VAL A 23 -0.37 22.81 -2.46
C VAL A 23 -1.18 21.54 -2.19
N VAL A 24 -1.14 20.62 -3.14
CA VAL A 24 -1.67 19.26 -2.95
C VAL A 24 -0.53 18.26 -2.92
N VAL A 25 -0.40 17.54 -1.84
CA VAL A 25 0.61 16.49 -1.64
C VAL A 25 -0.03 15.14 -1.91
N GLY A 26 0.23 14.58 -3.09
CA GLY A 26 -0.15 13.23 -3.48
C GLY A 26 1.10 12.42 -3.79
N ALA A 27 1.98 12.24 -2.81
CA ALA A 27 3.36 11.81 -3.00
C ALA A 27 3.58 10.29 -2.77
N GLY A 28 2.52 9.50 -2.57
CA GLY A 28 2.65 8.06 -2.32
C GLY A 28 3.60 7.77 -1.16
N PRO A 29 4.62 6.90 -1.35
CA PRO A 29 5.53 6.53 -0.26
C PRO A 29 6.41 7.69 0.26
N TRP A 30 6.57 8.78 -0.52
CA TRP A 30 7.29 9.97 -0.08
C TRP A 30 6.47 10.90 0.82
N VAL A 31 5.22 10.57 1.15
CA VAL A 31 4.39 11.40 2.02
C VAL A 31 5.05 11.70 3.37
N ARG A 32 5.82 10.76 3.94
CA ARG A 32 6.60 10.97 5.16
C ARG A 32 7.52 12.20 5.06
N ASP A 33 8.18 12.36 3.92
CA ASP A 33 9.15 13.46 3.74
C ASP A 33 8.43 14.81 3.66
N PHE A 34 7.32 14.87 2.94
CA PHE A 34 6.46 16.06 2.91
C PHE A 34 5.82 16.36 4.27
N TRP A 35 5.40 15.33 4.99
CA TRP A 35 4.88 15.44 6.36
C TRP A 35 5.89 16.08 7.31
N ASN A 36 7.16 15.63 7.20
CA ASN A 36 8.26 16.20 7.97
C ASN A 36 8.60 17.63 7.55
N MET A 37 8.55 17.96 6.25
CA MET A 37 8.77 19.33 5.74
C MET A 37 7.71 20.31 6.26
N LEU A 38 6.50 19.83 6.50
CA LEU A 38 5.38 20.61 7.03
C LEU A 38 5.37 20.67 8.57
N ASP A 39 6.37 20.10 9.23
CA ASP A 39 6.52 20.01 10.69
C ASP A 39 5.28 19.38 11.38
N LEU A 40 4.69 18.37 10.73
CA LEU A 40 3.53 17.66 11.25
C LEU A 40 3.96 16.55 12.24
N PRO A 41 3.06 16.08 13.13
CA PRO A 41 3.40 15.13 14.17
C PRO A 41 3.94 13.80 13.65
N LYS A 42 5.16 13.42 14.04
CA LYS A 42 5.77 12.13 13.70
C LYS A 42 5.20 10.95 14.47
N GLN A 43 4.55 11.23 15.57
CA GLN A 43 3.91 10.26 16.45
C GLN A 43 2.52 10.77 16.84
N ILE A 44 1.59 9.86 16.97
CA ILE A 44 0.20 10.13 17.36
C ILE A 44 -0.24 9.21 18.49
N ASP A 45 -1.27 9.61 19.21
CA ASP A 45 -2.00 8.75 20.10
C ASP A 45 -3.18 8.12 19.32
N LEU A 46 -3.24 6.81 19.31
CA LEU A 46 -4.23 6.05 18.54
C LEU A 46 -5.10 5.20 19.48
N LYS A 47 -6.41 5.23 19.26
CA LYS A 47 -7.35 4.38 19.97
C LYS A 47 -7.81 3.23 19.07
N ASP A 48 -7.56 1.99 19.48
CA ASP A 48 -7.97 0.83 18.73
C ASP A 48 -9.49 0.53 18.84
N LEU A 49 -9.95 -0.45 18.08
CA LEU A 49 -11.37 -0.85 18.06
C LEU A 49 -11.87 -1.39 19.42
N SER A 50 -10.98 -1.84 20.30
CA SER A 50 -11.33 -2.24 21.67
C SER A 50 -11.48 -1.05 22.63
N GLY A 51 -11.07 0.14 22.16
CA GLY A 51 -11.02 1.35 22.95
C GLY A 51 -9.72 1.56 23.73
N THR A 52 -8.71 0.69 23.53
CA THR A 52 -7.39 0.82 24.17
C THR A 52 -6.61 1.96 23.52
N LEU A 53 -6.03 2.83 24.35
CA LEU A 53 -5.23 3.95 23.89
C LEU A 53 -3.75 3.53 23.77
N HIS A 54 -3.25 3.59 22.55
CA HIS A 54 -1.84 3.42 22.20
C HIS A 54 -1.20 4.80 22.07
N ARG A 55 -0.12 5.06 22.81
CA ARG A 55 0.53 6.36 22.85
C ARG A 55 1.83 6.37 22.04
N ASN A 56 2.15 7.53 21.46
CA ASN A 56 3.38 7.75 20.70
C ASN A 56 3.59 6.70 19.59
N VAL A 57 2.52 6.33 18.92
CA VAL A 57 2.59 5.43 17.75
C VAL A 57 3.17 6.22 16.58
N ALA A 58 4.14 5.64 15.88
CA ALA A 58 4.70 6.27 14.67
C ALA A 58 3.59 6.55 13.65
N MET A 59 3.51 7.80 13.16
CA MET A 59 2.50 8.22 12.18
C MET A 59 2.59 7.43 10.87
N TRP A 60 3.79 7.06 10.47
CA TRP A 60 4.02 6.32 9.23
C TRP A 60 4.70 4.99 9.51
N ARG A 61 4.39 4.01 8.64
CA ARG A 61 5.07 2.72 8.56
C ARG A 61 5.26 2.36 7.10
N PHE A 62 6.32 1.65 6.81
CA PHE A 62 6.60 1.19 5.47
C PHE A 62 6.41 -0.31 5.37
N TRP A 63 5.81 -0.73 4.27
CA TRP A 63 5.69 -2.12 3.90
C TRP A 63 6.26 -2.32 2.51
N GLN A 64 7.00 -3.38 2.37
CA GLN A 64 7.42 -3.84 1.06
C GLN A 64 6.23 -4.53 0.40
N LEU A 65 5.91 -4.09 -0.81
CA LEU A 65 4.88 -4.67 -1.65
C LEU A 65 5.57 -5.53 -2.70
N GLU A 66 5.31 -6.82 -2.71
CA GLU A 66 5.89 -7.74 -3.67
C GLU A 66 4.79 -8.38 -4.51
N GLU A 67 5.09 -8.56 -5.78
CA GLU A 67 4.21 -9.22 -6.74
C GLU A 67 4.94 -10.35 -7.43
N GLY A 68 4.19 -11.36 -7.84
CA GLY A 68 4.70 -12.51 -8.56
C GLY A 68 3.73 -12.99 -9.63
N LEU A 69 4.25 -13.84 -10.48
CA LEU A 69 3.52 -14.49 -11.56
C LEU A 69 3.61 -16.00 -11.40
N LEU A 70 2.46 -16.66 -11.45
CA LEU A 70 2.38 -18.10 -11.63
C LEU A 70 2.09 -18.40 -13.10
N GLN A 71 3.04 -19.05 -13.81
CA GLN A 71 2.91 -19.37 -15.23
C GLN A 71 2.01 -20.58 -15.45
N VAL A 72 0.72 -20.33 -15.33
CA VAL A 72 -0.36 -21.26 -15.66
C VAL A 72 -1.37 -20.54 -16.55
N SER A 73 -2.18 -21.27 -17.34
CA SER A 73 -3.19 -20.60 -18.15
C SER A 73 -4.07 -19.70 -17.29
N PRO A 74 -4.23 -18.41 -17.65
CA PRO A 74 -5.11 -17.48 -16.93
C PRO A 74 -6.55 -18.00 -16.82
N GLU A 75 -6.99 -18.81 -17.79
CA GLU A 75 -8.31 -19.45 -17.81
C GLU A 75 -8.53 -20.37 -16.61
N THR A 76 -7.46 -20.86 -15.97
CA THR A 76 -7.53 -21.69 -14.76
C THR A 76 -8.26 -20.98 -13.61
N LEU A 77 -8.28 -19.64 -13.61
CA LEU A 77 -8.92 -18.85 -12.57
C LEU A 77 -10.30 -18.28 -13.00
N LEU A 78 -10.77 -18.57 -14.19
CA LEU A 78 -12.12 -18.16 -14.57
C LEU A 78 -13.18 -18.78 -13.64
N THR A 79 -14.29 -18.08 -13.48
CA THR A 79 -15.47 -18.59 -12.81
C THR A 79 -16.08 -19.78 -13.53
N ASN A 80 -16.93 -20.54 -12.86
CA ASN A 80 -17.55 -21.75 -13.47
C ASN A 80 -18.39 -21.44 -14.72
N ASP A 81 -18.85 -20.20 -14.87
CA ASP A 81 -19.56 -19.72 -16.06
C ASP A 81 -18.61 -19.06 -17.10
N GLY A 82 -17.30 -19.22 -16.93
CA GLY A 82 -16.27 -18.75 -17.86
C GLY A 82 -16.01 -17.26 -17.83
N LYS A 83 -16.50 -16.55 -16.82
CA LYS A 83 -16.27 -15.11 -16.70
C LYS A 83 -14.97 -14.79 -15.99
N MET A 84 -14.43 -13.62 -16.30
CA MET A 84 -13.32 -13.02 -15.58
C MET A 84 -13.75 -12.72 -14.14
N PRO A 85 -13.09 -13.28 -13.11
CA PRO A 85 -13.34 -12.84 -11.74
C PRO A 85 -12.79 -11.42 -11.52
N PRO A 86 -13.31 -10.69 -10.55
CA PRO A 86 -12.59 -9.53 -10.03
C PRO A 86 -11.24 -9.97 -9.43
N VAL A 87 -10.39 -9.00 -9.07
CA VAL A 87 -9.23 -9.29 -8.22
C VAL A 87 -9.72 -9.97 -6.95
N ILE A 88 -9.14 -11.12 -6.65
CA ILE A 88 -9.49 -11.88 -5.45
C ILE A 88 -8.54 -11.47 -4.34
N HIS A 89 -9.10 -11.04 -3.22
CA HIS A 89 -8.37 -10.75 -1.99
C HIS A 89 -8.75 -11.78 -0.93
N VAL A 90 -7.76 -12.25 -0.21
CA VAL A 90 -7.93 -13.16 0.92
C VAL A 90 -7.10 -12.63 2.08
N ASP A 91 -7.76 -12.38 3.20
CA ASP A 91 -7.13 -12.07 4.48
C ASP A 91 -7.61 -13.11 5.49
N THR A 92 -6.70 -13.73 6.24
CA THR A 92 -7.02 -14.80 7.17
C THR A 92 -5.99 -14.89 8.30
N ASP A 93 -6.44 -15.39 9.45
CA ASP A 93 -5.63 -15.77 10.61
C ASP A 93 -5.33 -17.29 10.67
N ALA A 94 -5.72 -18.05 9.64
CA ALA A 94 -5.40 -19.46 9.56
C ALA A 94 -3.89 -19.67 9.40
N PRO A 95 -3.27 -20.63 10.09
CA PRO A 95 -1.85 -20.94 9.89
C PRO A 95 -1.57 -21.29 8.43
N LEU A 96 -0.51 -20.70 7.88
CA LEU A 96 -0.04 -21.00 6.52
C LEU A 96 1.08 -22.02 6.56
N PHE A 97 0.89 -23.11 5.85
CA PHE A 97 1.91 -24.15 5.68
C PHE A 97 2.44 -24.18 4.25
N SER A 98 3.70 -24.56 4.14
CA SER A 98 4.40 -24.75 2.86
C SER A 98 3.70 -25.81 2.01
N ASP A 99 3.41 -25.47 0.75
CA ASP A 99 2.93 -26.44 -0.25
C ASP A 99 4.05 -27.35 -0.77
N VAL A 100 5.31 -27.02 -0.45
CA VAL A 100 6.48 -27.79 -0.89
C VAL A 100 6.83 -28.93 0.09
N ASP A 101 6.89 -28.61 1.38
CA ASP A 101 7.40 -29.54 2.41
C ASP A 101 6.51 -29.65 3.66
N GLY A 102 5.41 -28.89 3.71
CA GLY A 102 4.47 -28.90 4.83
C GLY A 102 4.96 -28.17 6.08
N SER A 103 6.11 -27.49 6.03
CA SER A 103 6.59 -26.68 7.15
C SER A 103 5.68 -25.48 7.41
N LEU A 104 5.66 -25.00 8.65
CA LEU A 104 4.93 -23.79 9.02
C LEU A 104 5.62 -22.55 8.44
N ILE A 105 4.92 -21.74 7.68
CA ILE A 105 5.37 -20.45 7.16
C ILE A 105 5.05 -19.34 8.15
N THR A 106 3.79 -19.24 8.58
CA THR A 106 3.37 -18.25 9.58
C THR A 106 2.11 -18.67 10.31
N GLU A 107 2.00 -18.27 11.58
CA GLU A 107 0.78 -18.32 12.40
C GLU A 107 0.14 -16.92 12.54
N GLU A 108 0.82 -15.87 12.04
CA GLU A 108 0.27 -14.52 12.05
C GLU A 108 -0.74 -14.34 10.92
N MET A 109 -1.59 -13.31 11.05
CA MET A 109 -2.49 -12.91 9.98
C MET A 109 -1.73 -12.62 8.70
N TRP A 110 -2.19 -13.17 7.61
CA TRP A 110 -1.62 -12.97 6.28
C TRP A 110 -2.71 -12.69 5.24
N GLY A 111 -2.31 -12.04 4.16
CA GLY A 111 -3.21 -11.73 3.06
C GLY A 111 -2.50 -11.87 1.72
N ILE A 112 -3.27 -12.27 0.71
CA ILE A 112 -2.84 -12.27 -0.67
C ILE A 112 -3.92 -11.66 -1.55
N TYR A 113 -3.49 -11.13 -2.69
CA TYR A 113 -4.38 -10.85 -3.80
C TYR A 113 -3.87 -11.51 -5.06
N TYR A 114 -4.76 -11.83 -5.98
CA TYR A 114 -4.43 -12.46 -7.24
C TYR A 114 -5.55 -12.29 -8.26
N LYS A 115 -5.15 -12.33 -9.54
CA LYS A 115 -6.05 -12.19 -10.69
C LYS A 115 -5.48 -12.96 -11.87
N PRO A 116 -6.33 -13.38 -12.85
CA PRO A 116 -5.84 -13.77 -14.15
C PRO A 116 -5.14 -12.60 -14.83
N ASP A 117 -4.04 -12.86 -15.50
CA ASP A 117 -3.32 -11.86 -16.28
C ASP A 117 -2.92 -12.38 -17.64
N TRP A 118 -3.63 -11.94 -18.68
CA TRP A 118 -3.37 -12.36 -20.06
C TRP A 118 -2.14 -11.69 -20.65
N HIS A 119 -1.74 -10.52 -20.13
CA HIS A 119 -0.55 -9.85 -20.62
C HIS A 119 0.71 -10.68 -20.31
N PHE A 120 0.79 -11.21 -19.10
CA PHE A 120 1.87 -12.09 -18.66
C PHE A 120 1.56 -13.58 -18.85
N ASN A 121 0.39 -13.92 -19.37
CA ASN A 121 -0.07 -15.29 -19.55
C ASN A 121 0.05 -16.14 -18.28
N GLY A 122 -0.59 -15.68 -17.20
CA GLY A 122 -0.50 -16.32 -15.91
C GLY A 122 -1.54 -15.86 -14.89
N ILE A 123 -1.28 -16.21 -13.65
CA ILE A 123 -1.95 -15.65 -12.47
C ILE A 123 -0.96 -14.71 -11.80
N GLN A 124 -1.31 -13.43 -11.76
CA GLN A 124 -0.51 -12.40 -11.12
C GLN A 124 -1.11 -12.02 -9.78
N GLY A 125 -0.27 -11.70 -8.83
CA GLY A 125 -0.71 -11.17 -7.56
C GLY A 125 0.42 -10.92 -6.59
N GLY A 126 0.05 -10.53 -5.39
CA GLY A 126 0.98 -10.17 -4.34
C GLY A 126 0.52 -10.63 -2.98
N ALA A 127 1.38 -10.42 -2.02
CA ALA A 127 1.10 -10.66 -0.62
C ALA A 127 1.43 -9.42 0.21
N ALA A 128 0.67 -9.23 1.28
CA ALA A 128 0.92 -8.23 2.31
C ALA A 128 0.71 -8.87 3.68
N PRO A 129 1.35 -8.36 4.71
CA PRO A 129 2.40 -7.34 4.70
C PRO A 129 3.80 -7.95 4.79
N TYR A 130 4.72 -7.50 3.95
CA TYR A 130 6.14 -7.61 4.26
C TYR A 130 6.58 -6.35 4.98
N LYS A 131 6.67 -6.43 6.29
CA LYS A 131 7.03 -5.29 7.13
C LYS A 131 8.49 -4.92 6.92
N VAL A 132 8.74 -3.66 6.59
CA VAL A 132 10.09 -3.12 6.63
C VAL A 132 10.45 -2.86 8.10
N ASN A 133 11.48 -3.57 8.60
CA ASN A 133 11.92 -3.47 10.01
C ASN A 133 12.92 -2.32 10.26
N THR A 134 13.25 -1.55 9.24
CA THR A 134 14.08 -0.35 9.36
C THR A 134 13.28 0.76 10.06
N PRO A 135 13.91 1.55 10.96
CA PRO A 135 13.24 2.73 11.53
C PRO A 135 12.66 3.63 10.44
N VAL A 136 11.47 4.17 10.68
CA VAL A 136 10.70 4.92 9.67
C VAL A 136 11.49 6.05 9.01
N ASP A 137 12.27 6.78 9.81
CA ASP A 137 13.08 7.91 9.30
C ASP A 137 14.32 7.45 8.48
N GLU A 138 14.69 6.17 8.57
CA GLU A 138 15.87 5.60 7.90
C GLU A 138 15.49 4.79 6.64
N VAL A 139 14.20 4.58 6.38
CA VAL A 139 13.75 3.86 5.19
C VAL A 139 14.12 4.65 3.94
N ALA A 140 14.98 4.08 3.13
CA ALA A 140 15.30 4.62 1.81
C ALA A 140 14.15 4.33 0.85
N ILE A 141 13.65 5.39 0.20
CA ILE A 141 12.63 5.27 -0.84
C ILE A 141 13.34 5.48 -2.16
N ASP A 142 13.57 4.38 -2.89
CA ASP A 142 14.23 4.45 -4.19
C ASP A 142 13.19 4.78 -5.28
N PRO A 143 13.28 5.96 -5.93
CA PRO A 143 12.37 6.34 -7.00
C PRO A 143 12.56 5.52 -8.29
N TYR A 144 13.65 4.79 -8.41
CA TYR A 144 13.99 4.03 -9.61
C TYR A 144 13.65 2.54 -9.50
N GLY A 145 13.02 2.15 -8.42
CA GLY A 145 12.28 0.93 -8.16
C GLY A 145 12.89 -0.41 -8.60
N PRO A 146 12.78 -0.82 -9.85
CA PRO A 146 13.02 -2.21 -10.24
C PRO A 146 14.42 -2.76 -9.97
N SER A 147 15.41 -1.91 -9.79
CA SER A 147 16.78 -2.30 -9.46
C SER A 147 17.09 -2.22 -7.97
N SER A 148 16.20 -1.66 -7.18
CA SER A 148 16.37 -1.59 -5.73
C SER A 148 16.12 -2.96 -5.08
N PRO A 149 16.96 -3.38 -4.12
CA PRO A 149 16.74 -4.63 -3.39
C PRO A 149 15.37 -4.69 -2.69
N GLU A 150 14.82 -3.55 -2.28
CA GLU A 150 13.50 -3.47 -1.63
C GLU A 150 12.34 -3.79 -2.57
N PHE A 151 12.54 -3.69 -3.89
CA PHE A 151 11.51 -3.91 -4.89
C PHE A 151 11.65 -5.25 -5.62
N VAL A 152 12.59 -6.06 -5.23
CA VAL A 152 12.84 -7.36 -5.88
C VAL A 152 12.24 -8.48 -5.06
N ALA A 153 11.20 -9.13 -5.60
CA ALA A 153 10.59 -10.30 -4.98
C ALA A 153 11.61 -11.42 -4.75
N GLY A 154 11.78 -11.81 -3.50
CA GLY A 154 12.74 -12.83 -3.07
C GLY A 154 12.13 -14.25 -3.07
N PRO A 155 12.97 -15.28 -2.83
CA PRO A 155 12.52 -16.66 -2.70
C PRO A 155 11.47 -16.87 -1.60
N ASP A 156 11.57 -16.12 -0.51
CA ASP A 156 10.65 -16.21 0.62
C ASP A 156 9.26 -15.74 0.22
N PHE A 157 9.17 -14.67 -0.56
CA PHE A 157 7.91 -14.21 -1.13
C PHE A 157 7.30 -15.28 -2.03
N ALA A 158 8.07 -15.83 -2.97
CA ALA A 158 7.59 -16.86 -3.88
C ALA A 158 7.02 -18.07 -3.12
N HIS A 159 7.75 -18.51 -2.08
CA HIS A 159 7.36 -19.63 -1.25
C HIS A 159 6.05 -19.34 -0.49
N MET A 160 5.95 -18.17 0.14
CA MET A 160 4.76 -17.76 0.85
C MET A 160 3.56 -17.61 -0.08
N TRP A 161 3.69 -16.85 -1.17
CA TRP A 161 2.58 -16.52 -2.06
C TRP A 161 2.03 -17.75 -2.80
N VAL A 162 2.89 -18.63 -3.31
CA VAL A 162 2.44 -19.86 -4.00
C VAL A 162 1.79 -20.83 -3.02
N SER A 163 2.34 -20.95 -1.80
CA SER A 163 1.71 -21.77 -0.75
C SER A 163 0.34 -21.21 -0.34
N ALA A 164 0.21 -19.89 -0.27
CA ALA A 164 -1.07 -19.24 0.02
C ALA A 164 -2.09 -19.46 -1.12
N LEU A 165 -1.67 -19.39 -2.38
CA LEU A 165 -2.53 -19.77 -3.51
C LEU A 165 -2.99 -21.23 -3.41
N ALA A 166 -2.10 -22.16 -3.06
CA ALA A 166 -2.42 -23.57 -2.87
C ALA A 166 -3.35 -23.81 -1.68
N HIS A 167 -3.23 -23.00 -0.61
CA HIS A 167 -4.16 -23.00 0.51
C HIS A 167 -5.56 -22.56 0.08
N CYS A 168 -5.66 -21.49 -0.69
CA CYS A 168 -6.95 -20.96 -1.17
C CYS A 168 -7.59 -21.85 -2.24
N HIS A 169 -6.78 -22.44 -3.12
CA HIS A 169 -7.27 -23.25 -4.24
C HIS A 169 -6.43 -24.51 -4.44
N LYS A 170 -7.05 -25.65 -4.24
CA LYS A 170 -6.40 -26.97 -4.43
C LYS A 170 -5.78 -27.15 -5.82
N ARG A 171 -6.29 -26.43 -6.84
CA ARG A 171 -5.76 -26.46 -8.22
C ARG A 171 -4.34 -25.91 -8.35
N PHE A 172 -3.87 -25.12 -7.39
CA PHE A 172 -2.52 -24.55 -7.40
C PHE A 172 -1.53 -25.34 -6.56
N LYS A 173 -1.93 -26.48 -5.98
CA LYS A 173 -1.00 -27.37 -5.26
C LYS A 173 0.10 -27.88 -6.18
N GLY A 174 1.33 -27.87 -5.68
CA GLY A 174 2.51 -28.31 -6.42
C GLY A 174 2.97 -27.38 -7.53
N MET A 175 2.43 -26.15 -7.60
CA MET A 175 2.72 -25.21 -8.68
C MET A 175 3.94 -24.31 -8.42
N MET A 176 4.70 -24.52 -7.35
CA MET A 176 5.94 -23.75 -7.09
C MET A 176 6.91 -23.73 -8.30
N PRO A 177 7.11 -24.82 -9.08
CA PRO A 177 7.97 -24.79 -10.26
C PRO A 177 7.48 -23.86 -11.39
N GLN A 178 6.20 -23.46 -11.37
CA GLN A 178 5.61 -22.54 -12.34
C GLN A 178 5.71 -21.07 -11.90
N TYR A 179 6.25 -20.82 -10.71
CA TYR A 179 6.50 -19.45 -10.28
C TYR A 179 7.54 -18.79 -11.18
N HIS A 180 7.20 -17.65 -11.69
CA HIS A 180 8.09 -16.81 -12.48
C HIS A 180 8.28 -15.48 -11.75
N ARG A 181 9.54 -15.11 -11.57
CA ARG A 181 9.88 -13.84 -10.97
C ARG A 181 9.69 -12.73 -12.00
N GLU A 182 8.72 -11.88 -11.77
CA GLU A 182 8.67 -10.58 -12.42
C GLU A 182 9.30 -9.53 -11.48
N PRO A 183 10.07 -8.59 -12.01
CA PRO A 183 10.59 -7.47 -11.21
C PRO A 183 9.43 -6.49 -10.99
N SER A 184 8.46 -6.90 -10.21
CA SER A 184 7.39 -6.03 -9.77
C SER A 184 7.33 -6.04 -8.25
N GLY A 185 7.13 -4.89 -7.72
CA GLY A 185 7.10 -4.66 -6.30
C GLY A 185 7.14 -3.18 -6.05
N GLY A 186 7.20 -2.82 -4.81
CA GLY A 186 7.28 -1.44 -4.40
C GLY A 186 7.35 -1.30 -2.90
N ILE A 187 7.47 -0.09 -2.47
CA ILE A 187 7.33 0.27 -1.07
C ILE A 187 6.10 1.14 -0.89
N GLY A 188 5.30 0.83 0.11
CA GLY A 188 4.13 1.61 0.48
C GLY A 188 4.32 2.26 1.83
N CYS A 189 3.86 3.49 1.97
CA CYS A 189 3.79 4.22 3.23
C CYS A 189 2.35 4.23 3.74
N PHE A 190 2.15 3.79 4.96
CA PHE A 190 0.84 3.56 5.55
C PHE A 190 0.73 4.25 6.90
N THR A 191 -0.48 4.64 7.24
CA THR A 191 -0.87 5.06 8.59
C THR A 191 -0.90 3.85 9.55
N PRO A 192 -0.85 4.06 10.87
CA PRO A 192 -0.84 2.96 11.81
C PRO A 192 -2.15 2.17 11.88
N ASP A 193 -3.27 2.77 11.50
CA ASP A 193 -4.60 2.16 11.46
C ASP A 193 -5.02 1.70 10.05
N SER A 194 -4.17 1.93 9.05
CA SER A 194 -4.43 1.64 7.64
C SER A 194 -5.57 2.44 7.01
N PHE A 195 -6.03 3.51 7.67
CA PHE A 195 -6.95 4.48 7.06
C PHE A 195 -6.15 5.60 6.41
N PRO A 196 -6.51 6.02 5.20
CA PRO A 196 -5.83 7.14 4.55
C PRO A 196 -6.10 8.46 5.28
N VAL A 197 -5.22 9.44 5.05
CA VAL A 197 -5.42 10.82 5.50
C VAL A 197 -5.70 11.69 4.29
N PHE A 198 -6.87 12.31 4.27
CA PHE A 198 -7.30 13.29 3.28
C PHE A 198 -7.69 14.57 4.03
N ASP A 199 -6.71 15.43 4.29
CA ASP A 199 -6.94 16.59 5.15
C ASP A 199 -6.16 17.83 4.73
N HIS A 200 -6.52 18.95 5.33
CA HIS A 200 -5.95 20.28 5.11
C HIS A 200 -5.02 20.67 6.25
N PHE A 201 -3.84 21.14 5.90
CA PHE A 201 -2.81 21.56 6.84
C PHE A 201 -2.30 22.97 6.47
N ASN A 202 -1.79 23.69 7.46
CA ASN A 202 -1.14 24.99 7.27
C ASN A 202 -1.98 26.01 6.46
N GLY A 203 -3.29 25.87 6.48
CA GLY A 203 -4.23 26.78 5.84
C GLY A 203 -4.38 26.66 4.33
N ASN A 204 -3.39 26.09 3.62
CA ASN A 204 -3.44 25.97 2.15
C ASN A 204 -2.72 24.73 1.60
N THR A 205 -2.47 23.73 2.42
CA THR A 205 -1.88 22.46 1.97
C THR A 205 -2.88 21.33 2.18
N THR A 206 -3.16 20.58 1.12
CA THR A 206 -3.97 19.37 1.20
C THR A 206 -3.08 18.15 1.04
N ILE A 207 -3.21 17.19 1.94
CA ILE A 207 -2.49 15.92 1.87
C ILE A 207 -3.47 14.83 1.46
N ILE A 208 -3.11 14.07 0.43
CA ILE A 208 -3.78 12.86 -0.02
C ILE A 208 -2.80 11.73 0.24
N ALA A 209 -2.93 11.09 1.38
CA ALA A 209 -1.96 10.09 1.84
C ALA A 209 -2.60 8.74 2.01
N ASP A 210 -2.00 7.79 1.44
CA ASP A 210 -1.98 6.35 1.63
C ASP A 210 -1.52 5.65 0.35
N SER A 211 -0.58 4.74 0.46
CA SER A 211 -0.01 4.02 -0.68
C SER A 211 -0.88 2.86 -1.19
N ASN A 212 -1.81 2.37 -0.38
CA ASN A 212 -2.55 1.13 -0.71
C ASN A 212 -3.84 1.32 -1.52
N HIS A 213 -4.23 2.55 -1.81
CA HIS A 213 -5.54 2.85 -2.41
C HIS A 213 -5.45 3.57 -3.75
N GLY A 214 -4.38 3.37 -4.51
CA GLY A 214 -4.13 4.05 -5.78
C GLY A 214 -5.31 4.03 -6.77
N PHE A 215 -6.05 2.93 -6.84
CA PHE A 215 -7.23 2.82 -7.69
C PHE A 215 -8.45 3.60 -7.16
N LYS A 216 -8.50 3.95 -5.88
CA LYS A 216 -9.54 4.82 -5.29
C LYS A 216 -9.24 6.30 -5.50
N MET A 217 -8.00 6.66 -5.79
CA MET A 217 -7.52 8.04 -5.89
C MET A 217 -8.19 8.85 -7.00
N LEU A 218 -8.72 8.21 -8.04
CA LEU A 218 -9.49 8.92 -9.08
C LEU A 218 -10.73 9.60 -8.49
N GLY A 219 -11.47 8.90 -7.62
CA GLY A 219 -12.63 9.47 -6.92
C GLY A 219 -12.22 10.51 -5.88
N VAL A 220 -11.23 10.18 -5.07
CA VAL A 220 -10.70 11.07 -4.02
C VAL A 220 -10.15 12.36 -4.63
N GLY A 221 -9.38 12.28 -5.72
CA GLY A 221 -8.85 13.47 -6.38
C GLY A 221 -9.93 14.45 -6.82
N ARG A 222 -11.08 13.96 -7.30
CA ARG A 222 -12.23 14.79 -7.62
C ARG A 222 -12.81 15.45 -6.37
N LEU A 223 -13.10 14.66 -5.33
CA LEU A 223 -13.67 15.18 -4.08
C LEU A 223 -12.77 16.24 -3.44
N VAL A 224 -11.47 16.01 -3.42
CA VAL A 224 -10.49 16.99 -2.92
C VAL A 224 -10.46 18.25 -3.78
N ALA A 225 -10.54 18.12 -5.11
CA ALA A 225 -10.60 19.28 -5.99
C ALA A 225 -11.88 20.13 -5.76
N ASP A 226 -13.03 19.47 -5.63
CA ASP A 226 -14.32 20.12 -5.34
C ASP A 226 -14.23 20.85 -3.97
N GLU A 227 -13.60 20.23 -2.96
CA GLU A 227 -13.43 20.84 -1.63
C GLU A 227 -12.49 22.06 -1.65
N ILE A 228 -11.38 22.00 -2.38
CA ILE A 228 -10.49 23.16 -2.58
C ILE A 228 -11.23 24.31 -3.26
N MET A 229 -12.22 24.00 -4.10
CA MET A 229 -13.07 24.99 -4.76
C MET A 229 -14.21 25.49 -3.87
N GLY A 230 -14.31 25.02 -2.62
CA GLY A 230 -15.28 25.46 -1.61
C GLY A 230 -16.56 24.61 -1.54
N GLU A 231 -16.57 23.44 -2.18
CA GLU A 231 -17.67 22.49 -2.11
C GLU A 231 -17.34 21.40 -1.07
N GLY A 232 -17.93 21.50 0.14
CA GLY A 232 -17.69 20.53 1.22
C GLY A 232 -18.01 19.09 0.81
N GLN A 233 -17.16 18.15 1.22
CA GLN A 233 -17.22 16.74 0.83
C GLN A 233 -17.36 15.82 2.05
N GLU A 234 -18.60 15.48 2.41
CA GLU A 234 -18.91 14.61 3.57
C GLU A 234 -18.19 13.24 3.50
N LEU A 235 -17.92 12.73 2.29
CA LEU A 235 -17.22 11.44 2.12
C LEU A 235 -15.76 11.48 2.54
N LEU A 236 -15.17 12.66 2.68
CA LEU A 236 -13.78 12.81 3.15
C LEU A 236 -13.69 12.95 4.68
N GLU A 237 -14.78 13.27 5.37
CA GLU A 237 -14.78 13.49 6.81
C GLU A 237 -14.24 12.34 7.67
N PRO A 238 -14.50 11.04 7.35
CA PRO A 238 -13.93 9.93 8.12
C PRO A 238 -12.41 9.79 8.02
N PHE A 239 -11.77 10.52 7.10
CA PHE A 239 -10.34 10.43 6.77
C PHE A 239 -9.56 11.67 7.20
N ARG A 240 -10.14 12.50 8.05
CA ARG A 240 -9.45 13.64 8.66
C ARG A 240 -8.46 13.16 9.73
N PHE A 241 -7.40 13.95 9.85
CA PHE A 241 -6.33 13.70 10.84
C PHE A 241 -6.73 14.13 12.26
#